data_1868dafa5e6c1f5d3d47a85e6f18b3e3
#
_entry.id   1868dafa5e6c1f5d3d47a85e6f18b3e3
#
_cell.length_a   1.000
_cell.length_b   1.000
_cell.length_c   1.000
_cell.angle_alpha   90.00
_cell.angle_beta   90.00
_cell.angle_gamma   90.00
#
_symmetry.space_group_name_H-M   'P 1'
#
loop_
_entity.id
_entity.type
_entity.pdbx_description
1 polymer ?
#
loop_
_entity_poly.entity_id
_entity_poly.type
_entity_poly.pdbx_seq_one_letter_code
_entity_poly.pdbx_strand_id
1 'polypeptide(L)'
;MKDHMKNKFYSYIKELQDTITFKLEEIDGSTKFREDIWKRPEGGGGRTRVIEDGSVFEKGGVNISAVHGELPKSMQTYFGVKDADFYACGLSLVLHPENPMVPTVHANWRYFEMYDKKGALVDQWFGGGLDLTPYYLFEEDVKHFHSVCKASCDAHDPGFYKTYKKKCDDYFWNSHRGEARGVGGLFFDYCKVSDNMSIEDWYNFVTTVGNGFLEAYIPIVLKRKSLAYSNKQRDWQEIRRGRYVEFNLVHDKGTLFGLKTNGRIESILMSLPPHVQWKYDHHPEQGSEEARLIKVLENPKSWI
;
A
#
# COMPACT_ATOMS: atom_id res chain seq x y z
N MET A 1 1.81 23.34 21.13
CA MET A 1 0.69 22.82 20.33
C MET A 1 1.02 22.49 18.86
N LYS A 2 2.08 23.09 18.26
CA LYS A 2 2.42 22.90 16.83
C LYS A 2 2.88 21.47 16.43
N ASP A 3 3.33 20.64 17.36
CA ASP A 3 3.88 19.31 17.07
C ASP A 3 2.92 18.14 17.37
N HIS A 4 1.68 18.45 17.71
CA HIS A 4 0.77 17.43 18.24
C HIS A 4 0.40 16.35 17.19
N MET A 5 -0.04 16.73 15.99
CA MET A 5 -0.56 15.77 15.00
C MET A 5 0.58 14.91 14.40
N LYS A 6 1.69 15.50 13.99
CA LYS A 6 2.82 14.72 13.45
C LYS A 6 3.37 13.71 14.46
N ASN A 7 3.51 14.10 15.74
CA ASN A 7 4.00 13.20 16.78
C ASN A 7 2.96 12.12 17.11
N LYS A 8 1.67 12.47 17.16
CA LYS A 8 0.55 11.56 17.38
C LYS A 8 0.50 10.50 16.29
N PHE A 9 0.57 10.92 15.02
CA PHE A 9 0.51 9.99 13.90
C PHE A 9 1.79 9.15 13.78
N TYR A 10 2.97 9.73 14.03
CA TYR A 10 4.21 8.97 14.03
C TYR A 10 4.24 7.88 15.12
N SER A 11 3.74 8.16 16.32
CA SER A 11 3.58 7.15 17.37
C SER A 11 2.64 6.04 16.94
N TYR A 12 1.49 6.39 16.35
CA TYR A 12 0.52 5.44 15.84
C TYR A 12 1.13 4.48 14.78
N ILE A 13 1.83 5.00 13.76
CA ILE A 13 2.40 4.14 12.71
C ILE A 13 3.52 3.24 13.23
N LYS A 14 4.22 3.64 14.30
CA LYS A 14 5.20 2.77 14.96
C LYS A 14 4.52 1.57 15.63
N GLU A 15 3.47 1.81 16.38
CA GLU A 15 2.66 0.78 17.03
C GLU A 15 1.98 -0.13 16.01
N LEU A 16 1.47 0.46 14.92
CA LEU A 16 0.87 -0.29 13.82
C LEU A 16 1.89 -1.22 13.14
N GLN A 17 3.12 -0.73 12.89
CA GLN A 17 4.20 -1.56 12.34
C GLN A 17 4.51 -2.73 13.28
N ASP A 18 4.67 -2.47 14.57
CA ASP A 18 4.97 -3.50 15.57
C ASP A 18 3.86 -4.56 15.62
N THR A 19 2.60 -4.13 15.64
CA THR A 19 1.42 -5.02 15.63
C THR A 19 1.34 -5.88 14.36
N ILE A 20 1.51 -5.26 13.19
CA ILE A 20 1.43 -5.96 11.90
C ILE A 20 2.57 -6.97 11.79
N THR A 21 3.82 -6.57 12.04
CA THR A 21 4.97 -7.48 11.88
C THR A 21 4.92 -8.64 12.88
N PHE A 22 4.53 -8.39 14.12
CA PHE A 22 4.33 -9.46 15.11
C PHE A 22 3.30 -10.49 14.62
N LYS A 23 2.15 -10.04 14.13
CA LYS A 23 1.10 -10.95 13.64
C LYS A 23 1.50 -11.74 12.41
N LEU A 24 2.22 -11.11 11.48
CA LEU A 24 2.74 -11.77 10.28
C LEU A 24 3.78 -12.84 10.64
N GLU A 25 4.69 -12.57 11.57
CA GLU A 25 5.66 -13.54 12.07
C GLU A 25 5.01 -14.74 12.75
N GLU A 26 3.94 -14.50 13.52
CA GLU A 26 3.16 -15.57 14.14
C GLU A 26 2.51 -16.50 13.09
N ILE A 27 2.01 -15.93 11.99
CA ILE A 27 1.35 -16.67 10.91
C ILE A 27 2.37 -17.40 10.03
N ASP A 28 3.51 -16.79 9.75
CA ASP A 28 4.59 -17.41 8.98
C ASP A 28 5.20 -18.58 9.75
N GLY A 29 5.55 -18.39 11.01
CA GLY A 29 6.05 -19.41 11.92
C GLY A 29 7.48 -19.89 11.63
N SER A 30 8.07 -19.58 10.46
CA SER A 30 9.40 -20.06 10.05
C SER A 30 10.47 -18.97 10.09
N THR A 31 10.10 -17.70 9.86
CA THR A 31 11.06 -16.59 9.77
C THR A 31 10.57 -15.34 10.51
N LYS A 32 11.49 -14.40 10.68
CA LYS A 32 11.26 -13.14 11.38
C LYS A 32 11.60 -11.94 10.50
N PHE A 33 10.98 -10.81 10.78
CA PHE A 33 11.38 -9.56 10.14
C PHE A 33 12.77 -9.13 10.57
N ARG A 34 13.65 -8.89 9.61
CA ARG A 34 14.90 -8.17 9.83
C ARG A 34 14.62 -6.68 9.90
N GLU A 35 15.05 -6.04 10.98
CA GLU A 35 14.90 -4.60 11.18
C GLU A 35 16.15 -3.84 10.71
N ASP A 36 15.94 -2.73 10.04
CA ASP A 36 16.95 -1.81 9.55
C ASP A 36 16.55 -0.37 9.86
N ILE A 37 17.27 0.25 10.78
CA ILE A 37 17.06 1.65 11.19
C ILE A 37 18.02 2.53 10.40
N TRP A 38 17.49 3.52 9.72
CA TRP A 38 18.28 4.41 8.86
C TRP A 38 18.00 5.89 9.14
N LYS A 39 18.99 6.72 8.85
CA LYS A 39 18.91 8.17 8.95
C LYS A 39 19.12 8.78 7.56
N ARG A 40 18.44 9.90 7.32
CA ARG A 40 18.56 10.69 6.10
C ARG A 40 19.45 11.91 6.39
N PRO A 41 20.48 12.19 5.57
CA PRO A 41 21.37 13.34 5.78
C PRO A 41 20.64 14.69 5.81
N GLU A 42 19.61 14.84 4.99
CA GLU A 42 18.81 16.07 4.87
C GLU A 42 17.78 16.24 6.00
N GLY A 43 17.58 15.21 6.81
CA GLY A 43 16.70 15.25 7.97
C GLY A 43 15.71 14.09 8.07
N GLY A 44 15.60 13.54 9.25
CA GLY A 44 14.73 12.42 9.56
C GLY A 44 15.35 11.05 9.29
N GLY A 45 14.51 10.05 9.08
CA GLY A 45 14.91 8.67 8.86
C GLY A 45 13.74 7.71 8.83
N GLY A 46 14.01 6.43 9.09
CA GLY A 46 12.96 5.42 9.12
C GLY A 46 13.39 4.11 9.77
N ARG A 47 12.42 3.21 9.88
CA ARG A 47 12.57 1.84 10.36
C ARG A 47 11.94 0.91 9.32
N THR A 48 12.80 0.23 8.56
CA THR A 48 12.40 -0.76 7.56
C THR A 48 12.43 -2.14 8.21
N ARG A 49 11.37 -2.90 8.03
CA ARG A 49 11.31 -4.31 8.41
C ARG A 49 11.01 -5.15 7.19
N VAL A 50 11.88 -6.13 6.91
CA VAL A 50 11.79 -7.00 5.73
C VAL A 50 11.77 -8.45 6.18
N ILE A 51 10.80 -9.21 5.66
CA ILE A 51 10.72 -10.68 5.75
C ILE A 51 11.09 -11.25 4.38
N GLU A 52 11.93 -12.27 4.36
CA GLU A 52 12.39 -12.96 3.15
C GLU A 52 12.44 -14.47 3.45
N ASP A 53 12.18 -15.29 2.43
CA ASP A 53 12.23 -16.75 2.49
C ASP A 53 11.35 -17.38 3.59
N GLY A 54 10.21 -16.75 3.89
CA GLY A 54 9.23 -17.27 4.83
C GLY A 54 8.39 -18.39 4.23
N SER A 55 7.80 -19.22 5.10
CA SER A 55 6.94 -20.33 4.68
C SER A 55 5.58 -19.86 4.13
N VAL A 56 5.14 -18.66 4.51
CA VAL A 56 3.90 -18.02 4.05
C VAL A 56 4.19 -16.78 3.23
N PHE A 57 5.13 -15.96 3.69
CA PHE A 57 5.52 -14.71 3.02
C PHE A 57 6.92 -14.87 2.41
N GLU A 58 6.95 -15.15 1.10
CA GLU A 58 8.21 -15.31 0.36
C GLU A 58 9.05 -14.03 0.40
N LYS A 59 8.39 -12.88 0.32
CA LYS A 59 9.01 -11.58 0.56
C LYS A 59 7.97 -10.56 1.02
N GLY A 60 8.36 -9.70 1.92
CA GLY A 60 7.53 -8.57 2.30
C GLY A 60 8.31 -7.51 3.06
N GLY A 61 7.73 -6.33 3.12
CA GLY A 61 8.27 -5.24 3.92
C GLY A 61 7.18 -4.43 4.56
N VAL A 62 7.44 -3.99 5.78
CA VAL A 62 6.62 -3.06 6.52
C VAL A 62 7.52 -1.92 6.97
N ASN A 63 7.41 -0.76 6.33
CA ASN A 63 8.34 0.34 6.47
C ASN A 63 7.67 1.57 7.07
N ILE A 64 8.32 2.21 8.01
CA ILE A 64 7.98 3.56 8.45
C ILE A 64 9.09 4.53 8.10
N SER A 65 8.69 5.75 7.77
CA SER A 65 9.60 6.88 7.59
C SER A 65 9.02 8.13 8.24
N ALA A 66 9.91 9.00 8.71
CA ALA A 66 9.59 10.36 9.12
C ALA A 66 10.73 11.24 8.61
N VAL A 67 10.47 12.04 7.60
CA VAL A 67 11.46 12.85 6.89
C VAL A 67 11.01 14.31 6.85
N HIS A 68 12.00 15.19 6.86
CA HIS A 68 11.75 16.63 6.81
C HIS A 68 12.91 17.34 6.11
N GLY A 69 12.72 18.58 5.76
CA GLY A 69 13.73 19.41 5.12
C GLY A 69 13.12 20.42 4.17
N GLU A 70 13.93 20.94 3.25
CA GLU A 70 13.45 21.83 2.21
C GLU A 70 12.59 21.05 1.20
N LEU A 71 11.44 21.62 0.82
CA LEU A 71 10.55 21.02 -0.16
C LEU A 71 11.24 20.98 -1.54
N PRO A 72 11.35 19.80 -2.20
CA PRO A 72 12.00 19.69 -3.51
C PRO A 72 11.38 20.66 -4.54
N LYS A 73 12.21 21.24 -5.41
CA LYS A 73 11.78 22.25 -6.41
C LYS A 73 10.61 21.79 -7.28
N SER A 74 10.58 20.51 -7.66
CA SER A 74 9.48 19.92 -8.41
C SER A 74 8.16 19.97 -7.64
N MET A 75 8.20 19.74 -6.32
CA MET A 75 7.03 19.85 -5.46
C MET A 75 6.65 21.31 -5.19
N GLN A 76 7.63 22.19 -5.03
CA GLN A 76 7.36 23.63 -4.93
C GLN A 76 6.58 24.14 -6.16
N THR A 77 7.01 23.72 -7.36
CA THR A 77 6.32 24.04 -8.61
C THR A 77 4.90 23.43 -8.63
N TYR A 78 4.76 22.16 -8.24
CA TYR A 78 3.47 21.48 -8.21
C TYR A 78 2.45 22.13 -7.27
N PHE A 79 2.90 22.57 -6.08
CA PHE A 79 2.04 23.24 -5.09
C PHE A 79 1.91 24.76 -5.29
N GLY A 80 2.63 25.33 -6.26
CA GLY A 80 2.63 26.77 -6.49
C GLY A 80 3.24 27.59 -5.36
N VAL A 81 4.17 27.01 -4.60
CA VAL A 81 4.84 27.66 -3.46
C VAL A 81 6.32 27.88 -3.75
N LYS A 82 6.94 28.81 -3.04
CA LYS A 82 8.37 29.09 -3.10
C LYS A 82 8.95 28.98 -1.70
N ASP A 83 10.18 28.44 -1.63
CA ASP A 83 11.00 28.41 -0.40
C ASP A 83 10.22 27.82 0.81
N ALA A 84 9.57 26.67 0.61
CA ALA A 84 8.84 25.95 1.64
C ALA A 84 9.67 24.81 2.23
N ASP A 85 9.41 24.49 3.48
CA ASP A 85 9.90 23.30 4.17
C ASP A 85 8.76 22.29 4.33
N PHE A 86 9.10 21.02 4.54
CA PHE A 86 8.11 19.97 4.73
C PHE A 86 8.44 19.00 5.86
N TYR A 87 7.42 18.34 6.35
CA TYR A 87 7.50 17.12 7.14
C TYR A 87 6.56 16.07 6.52
N ALA A 88 7.05 14.85 6.37
CA ALA A 88 6.25 13.73 5.89
C ALA A 88 6.55 12.50 6.73
N CYS A 89 5.52 11.81 7.19
CA CYS A 89 5.69 10.50 7.81
C CYS A 89 4.63 9.52 7.32
N GLY A 90 4.96 8.25 7.34
CA GLY A 90 4.04 7.21 6.91
C GLY A 90 4.55 5.80 7.14
N LEU A 91 3.61 4.87 7.07
CA LEU A 91 3.84 3.44 7.00
C LEU A 91 3.45 2.96 5.60
N SER A 92 4.30 2.15 4.97
CA SER A 92 4.03 1.47 3.71
C SER A 92 4.38 0.01 3.84
N LEU A 93 3.54 -0.88 3.32
CA LEU A 93 3.79 -2.31 3.31
C LEU A 93 3.39 -2.96 1.97
N VAL A 94 4.13 -4.00 1.62
CA VAL A 94 3.77 -4.96 0.57
C VAL A 94 4.14 -6.35 1.06
N LEU A 95 3.25 -7.33 0.84
CA LEU A 95 3.48 -8.73 1.17
C LEU A 95 3.28 -9.58 -0.07
N HIS A 96 4.31 -10.33 -0.45
CA HIS A 96 4.30 -11.30 -1.55
C HIS A 96 4.29 -12.72 -0.96
N PRO A 97 3.14 -13.41 -0.97
CA PRO A 97 3.03 -14.74 -0.40
C PRO A 97 3.69 -15.81 -1.28
N GLU A 98 4.20 -16.87 -0.65
CA GLU A 98 4.74 -18.04 -1.35
C GLU A 98 3.65 -18.75 -2.16
N ASN A 99 2.50 -19.02 -1.55
CA ASN A 99 1.42 -19.77 -2.17
C ASN A 99 0.62 -18.90 -3.16
N PRO A 100 0.47 -19.34 -4.44
CA PRO A 100 -0.31 -18.61 -5.45
C PRO A 100 -1.79 -18.38 -5.10
N MET A 101 -2.34 -19.15 -4.15
CA MET A 101 -3.73 -18.98 -3.72
C MET A 101 -3.91 -17.85 -2.72
N VAL A 102 -2.83 -17.33 -2.15
CA VAL A 102 -2.84 -16.15 -1.28
C VAL A 102 -2.56 -14.90 -2.12
N PRO A 103 -3.37 -13.86 -2.04
CA PRO A 103 -3.13 -12.62 -2.78
C PRO A 103 -1.96 -11.82 -2.21
N THR A 104 -1.25 -11.08 -3.06
CA THR A 104 -0.42 -9.94 -2.64
C THR A 104 -1.31 -8.85 -2.07
N VAL A 105 -0.83 -8.17 -1.04
CA VAL A 105 -1.47 -6.98 -0.46
C VAL A 105 -0.49 -5.83 -0.38
N HIS A 106 -0.98 -4.63 -0.67
CA HIS A 106 -0.29 -3.37 -0.45
C HIS A 106 -1.14 -2.51 0.48
N ALA A 107 -0.48 -1.75 1.34
CA ALA A 107 -1.12 -0.67 2.09
C ALA A 107 -0.15 0.45 2.40
N ASN A 108 -0.66 1.66 2.52
CA ASN A 108 0.10 2.78 3.07
C ASN A 108 -0.82 3.75 3.81
N TRP A 109 -0.27 4.42 4.80
CA TRP A 109 -0.91 5.51 5.55
C TRP A 109 0.14 6.57 5.77
N ARG A 110 -0.14 7.81 5.38
CA ARG A 110 0.81 8.91 5.39
C ARG A 110 0.19 10.21 5.88
N TYR A 111 1.03 11.05 6.47
CA TYR A 111 0.72 12.40 6.89
C TYR A 111 1.78 13.35 6.36
N PHE A 112 1.35 14.52 5.91
CA PHE A 112 2.20 15.54 5.33
C PHE A 112 1.88 16.92 5.92
N GLU A 113 2.93 17.70 6.16
CA GLU A 113 2.87 19.11 6.56
C GLU A 113 3.78 19.95 5.67
N MET A 114 3.35 21.15 5.32
CA MET A 114 4.12 22.14 4.59
C MET A 114 4.23 23.41 5.41
N TYR A 115 5.42 23.98 5.46
CA TYR A 115 5.74 25.14 6.26
C TYR A 115 6.35 26.24 5.39
N ASP A 116 6.07 27.52 5.75
CA ASP A 116 6.84 28.65 5.22
C ASP A 116 8.24 28.75 5.90
N LYS A 117 9.09 29.63 5.38
CA LYS A 117 10.44 29.86 5.96
C LYS A 117 10.45 30.49 7.35
N LYS A 118 9.30 30.94 7.85
CA LYS A 118 9.12 31.41 9.24
C LYS A 118 8.69 30.26 10.17
N GLY A 119 8.52 29.03 9.62
CA GLY A 119 8.06 27.87 10.34
C GLY A 119 6.55 27.89 10.65
N ALA A 120 5.76 28.69 9.93
CA ALA A 120 4.32 28.65 10.03
C ALA A 120 3.77 27.51 9.14
N LEU A 121 2.82 26.74 9.67
CA LEU A 121 2.14 25.70 8.94
C LEU A 121 1.28 26.33 7.83
N VAL A 122 1.56 25.98 6.57
CA VAL A 122 0.87 26.45 5.37
C VAL A 122 -0.22 25.47 4.95
N ASP A 123 0.09 24.17 5.00
CA ASP A 123 -0.83 23.13 4.57
C ASP A 123 -0.54 21.81 5.28
N GLN A 124 -1.57 20.97 5.43
CA GLN A 124 -1.42 19.62 6.00
C GLN A 124 -2.51 18.70 5.49
N TRP A 125 -2.19 17.41 5.31
CA TRP A 125 -3.17 16.41 4.89
C TRP A 125 -2.76 14.99 5.21
N PHE A 126 -3.74 14.10 5.23
CA PHE A 126 -3.55 12.68 5.23
C PHE A 126 -3.73 12.09 3.83
N GLY A 127 -3.10 10.95 3.60
CA GLY A 127 -3.29 10.10 2.44
C GLY A 127 -3.03 8.65 2.79
N GLY A 128 -3.49 7.75 1.93
CA GLY A 128 -3.28 6.33 2.16
C GLY A 128 -4.16 5.45 1.32
N GLY A 129 -4.20 4.19 1.70
CA GLY A 129 -5.03 3.17 1.09
C GLY A 129 -4.50 1.78 1.33
N LEU A 130 -5.26 0.80 0.87
CA LEU A 130 -4.88 -0.60 0.83
C LEU A 130 -5.56 -1.25 -0.38
N ASP A 131 -4.88 -2.19 -1.04
CA ASP A 131 -5.40 -2.89 -2.20
C ASP A 131 -4.93 -4.35 -2.26
N LEU A 132 -5.79 -5.20 -2.85
CA LEU A 132 -5.59 -6.64 -2.94
C LEU A 132 -5.28 -7.05 -4.38
N THR A 133 -4.20 -7.82 -4.57
CA THR A 133 -3.76 -8.32 -5.88
C THR A 133 -3.74 -9.86 -5.88
N PRO A 134 -4.86 -10.51 -6.22
CA PRO A 134 -4.92 -11.97 -6.31
C PRO A 134 -4.28 -12.49 -7.61
N TYR A 135 -3.82 -13.74 -7.55
CA TYR A 135 -3.39 -14.53 -8.71
C TYR A 135 -4.48 -15.50 -9.17
N TYR A 136 -5.32 -15.91 -8.25
CA TYR A 136 -6.54 -16.68 -8.46
C TYR A 136 -7.72 -16.01 -7.78
N LEU A 137 -8.86 -15.94 -8.45
CA LEU A 137 -10.01 -15.19 -7.97
C LEU A 137 -10.89 -16.05 -7.05
N PHE A 138 -10.85 -15.76 -5.76
CA PHE A 138 -11.82 -16.24 -4.78
C PHE A 138 -12.74 -15.07 -4.41
N GLU A 139 -13.95 -15.05 -4.96
CA GLU A 139 -14.87 -13.91 -4.78
C GLU A 139 -15.23 -13.65 -3.31
N GLU A 140 -15.32 -14.70 -2.50
CA GLU A 140 -15.59 -14.57 -1.05
C GLU A 140 -14.46 -13.84 -0.32
N ASP A 141 -13.19 -14.03 -0.72
CA ASP A 141 -12.05 -13.35 -0.13
C ASP A 141 -12.04 -11.86 -0.52
N VAL A 142 -12.35 -11.57 -1.78
CA VAL A 142 -12.46 -10.19 -2.27
C VAL A 142 -13.61 -9.47 -1.58
N LYS A 143 -14.77 -10.12 -1.45
CA LYS A 143 -15.93 -9.56 -0.73
C LYS A 143 -15.60 -9.30 0.73
N HIS A 144 -14.93 -10.24 1.41
CA HIS A 144 -14.48 -10.05 2.78
C HIS A 144 -13.58 -8.81 2.91
N PHE A 145 -12.52 -8.72 2.08
CA PHE A 145 -11.59 -7.59 2.06
C PHE A 145 -12.32 -6.25 1.88
N HIS A 146 -13.20 -6.17 0.88
CA HIS A 146 -13.98 -4.97 0.61
C HIS A 146 -15.01 -4.66 1.70
N SER A 147 -15.57 -5.68 2.36
CA SER A 147 -16.50 -5.46 3.49
C SER A 147 -15.82 -4.81 4.69
N VAL A 148 -14.58 -5.22 5.02
CA VAL A 148 -13.80 -4.56 6.07
C VAL A 148 -13.42 -3.13 5.66
N CYS A 149 -13.00 -2.93 4.41
CA CYS A 149 -12.74 -1.60 3.85
C CYS A 149 -13.99 -0.69 3.97
N LYS A 150 -15.16 -1.22 3.61
CA LYS A 150 -16.42 -0.49 3.69
C LYS A 150 -16.78 -0.17 5.14
N ALA A 151 -16.69 -1.12 6.06
CA ALA A 151 -16.98 -0.90 7.47
C ALA A 151 -16.08 0.21 8.06
N SER A 152 -14.80 0.23 7.72
CA SER A 152 -13.86 1.28 8.12
C SER A 152 -14.26 2.66 7.57
N CYS A 153 -14.80 2.74 6.36
CA CYS A 153 -15.30 3.97 5.77
C CYS A 153 -16.62 4.42 6.42
N ASP A 154 -17.58 3.52 6.54
CA ASP A 154 -18.94 3.80 7.04
C ASP A 154 -18.94 4.28 8.50
N ALA A 155 -17.92 3.94 9.28
CA ALA A 155 -17.72 4.47 10.63
C ALA A 155 -17.48 6.00 10.65
N HIS A 156 -17.18 6.62 9.50
CA HIS A 156 -16.89 8.04 9.37
C HIS A 156 -17.85 8.74 8.38
N ASP A 157 -18.02 8.19 7.18
CA ASP A 157 -18.93 8.69 6.15
C ASP A 157 -19.36 7.56 5.20
N PRO A 158 -20.66 7.33 5.00
CA PRO A 158 -21.18 6.28 4.10
C PRO A 158 -20.78 6.45 2.63
N GLY A 159 -20.40 7.66 2.21
CA GLY A 159 -19.93 7.95 0.85
C GLY A 159 -18.46 7.63 0.60
N PHE A 160 -17.66 7.47 1.66
CA PHE A 160 -16.21 7.30 1.55
C PHE A 160 -15.83 6.03 0.81
N TYR A 161 -16.46 4.90 1.11
CA TYR A 161 -16.14 3.64 0.44
C TYR A 161 -16.30 3.75 -1.09
N LYS A 162 -17.44 4.24 -1.57
CA LYS A 162 -17.72 4.39 -3.00
C LYS A 162 -16.68 5.31 -3.67
N THR A 163 -16.37 6.43 -3.01
CA THR A 163 -15.42 7.42 -3.51
C THR A 163 -13.99 6.88 -3.56
N TYR A 164 -13.53 6.24 -2.48
CA TYR A 164 -12.14 5.80 -2.36
C TYR A 164 -11.88 4.47 -3.07
N LYS A 165 -12.90 3.61 -3.21
CA LYS A 165 -12.84 2.43 -4.07
C LYS A 165 -12.66 2.83 -5.53
N LYS A 166 -13.45 3.79 -6.01
CA LYS A 166 -13.29 4.30 -7.37
C LYS A 166 -11.92 4.93 -7.61
N LYS A 167 -11.44 5.76 -6.68
CA LYS A 167 -10.09 6.34 -6.76
C LYS A 167 -9.00 5.25 -6.76
N CYS A 168 -9.21 4.15 -6.04
CA CYS A 168 -8.30 3.01 -6.03
C CYS A 168 -8.24 2.32 -7.40
N ASP A 169 -9.39 2.04 -8.01
CA ASP A 169 -9.47 1.45 -9.35
C ASP A 169 -8.79 2.34 -10.40
N ASP A 170 -9.07 3.65 -10.35
CA ASP A 170 -8.48 4.62 -11.29
C ASP A 170 -6.95 4.73 -11.11
N TYR A 171 -6.46 4.72 -9.85
CA TYR A 171 -5.04 4.86 -9.56
C TYR A 171 -4.22 3.62 -9.95
N PHE A 172 -4.73 2.41 -9.65
CA PHE A 172 -4.01 1.16 -9.91
C PHE A 172 -4.30 0.55 -11.29
N TRP A 173 -4.79 1.36 -12.21
CA TRP A 173 -4.96 0.97 -13.62
C TRP A 173 -3.62 0.93 -14.34
N ASN A 174 -3.25 -0.24 -14.88
CA ASN A 174 -2.04 -0.46 -15.65
C ASN A 174 -2.33 -0.17 -17.13
N SER A 175 -2.19 1.10 -17.53
CA SER A 175 -2.70 1.61 -18.80
C SER A 175 -2.09 0.94 -20.04
N HIS A 176 -0.81 0.57 -20.01
CA HIS A 176 -0.15 -0.11 -21.12
C HIS A 176 -0.52 -1.60 -21.24
N ARG A 177 -1.25 -2.16 -20.28
CA ARG A 177 -1.80 -3.50 -20.30
C ARG A 177 -3.33 -3.53 -20.50
N GLY A 178 -4.01 -2.41 -20.25
CA GLY A 178 -5.46 -2.34 -20.29
C GLY A 178 -6.14 -3.13 -19.16
N GLU A 179 -5.48 -3.27 -18.01
CA GLU A 179 -5.99 -4.02 -16.85
C GLU A 179 -5.66 -3.35 -15.52
N ALA A 180 -6.44 -3.57 -14.50
CA ALA A 180 -6.12 -3.16 -13.14
C ALA A 180 -5.00 -4.03 -12.54
N ARG A 181 -4.19 -3.46 -11.63
CA ARG A 181 -3.16 -4.20 -10.90
C ARG A 181 -3.75 -5.33 -10.05
N GLY A 182 -4.91 -5.09 -9.44
CA GLY A 182 -5.61 -6.02 -8.58
C GLY A 182 -7.12 -5.76 -8.55
N VAL A 183 -7.79 -6.29 -7.55
CA VAL A 183 -9.25 -6.18 -7.39
C VAL A 183 -9.68 -4.92 -6.64
N GLY A 184 -8.73 -4.02 -6.37
CA GLY A 184 -8.96 -2.74 -5.70
C GLY A 184 -8.94 -2.83 -4.18
N GLY A 185 -9.54 -1.84 -3.58
CA GLY A 185 -9.57 -1.57 -2.15
C GLY A 185 -9.92 -0.10 -1.91
N LEU A 186 -9.09 0.61 -1.17
CA LEU A 186 -9.24 2.04 -0.90
C LEU A 186 -8.01 2.83 -1.34
N PHE A 187 -8.22 4.00 -1.94
CA PHE A 187 -7.18 4.99 -2.17
C PHE A 187 -7.72 6.39 -1.85
N PHE A 188 -7.07 7.09 -0.94
CA PHE A 188 -7.40 8.46 -0.55
C PHE A 188 -6.14 9.31 -0.45
N ASP A 189 -6.25 10.54 -0.87
CA ASP A 189 -5.15 11.51 -0.83
C ASP A 189 -5.69 12.93 -0.68
N TYR A 190 -4.84 13.84 -0.19
CA TYR A 190 -5.22 15.22 0.09
C TYR A 190 -6.45 15.34 1.00
N CYS A 191 -6.51 14.47 2.03
CA CYS A 191 -7.53 14.55 3.06
C CYS A 191 -7.23 15.75 3.99
N LYS A 192 -7.75 16.91 3.60
CA LYS A 192 -7.49 18.23 4.22
C LYS A 192 -8.66 18.67 5.07
N VAL A 193 -8.40 19.59 5.96
CA VAL A 193 -9.44 20.28 6.73
C VAL A 193 -10.47 20.92 5.77
N SER A 194 -11.74 20.75 6.08
CA SER A 194 -12.89 21.31 5.36
C SER A 194 -13.98 21.71 6.36
N ASP A 195 -15.07 22.24 5.88
CA ASP A 195 -16.21 22.62 6.75
C ASP A 195 -16.77 21.44 7.55
N ASN A 196 -16.64 20.21 7.02
CA ASN A 196 -17.20 19.00 7.62
C ASN A 196 -16.16 18.05 8.26
N MET A 197 -14.87 18.28 8.04
CA MET A 197 -13.81 17.37 8.48
C MET A 197 -12.62 18.15 9.02
N SER A 198 -12.36 18.02 10.31
CA SER A 198 -11.14 18.52 10.95
C SER A 198 -9.95 17.61 10.64
N ILE A 199 -8.73 18.06 10.96
CA ILE A 199 -7.54 17.20 10.86
C ILE A 199 -7.60 16.01 11.82
N GLU A 200 -8.28 16.14 12.93
CA GLU A 200 -8.50 15.07 13.90
C GLU A 200 -9.49 14.02 13.37
N ASP A 201 -10.54 14.42 12.64
CA ASP A 201 -11.45 13.51 11.99
C ASP A 201 -10.73 12.69 10.90
N TRP A 202 -9.86 13.33 10.12
CA TRP A 202 -9.00 12.62 9.16
C TRP A 202 -8.02 11.66 9.84
N TYR A 203 -7.42 12.06 10.95
CA TYR A 203 -6.60 11.14 11.76
C TYR A 203 -7.41 9.91 12.19
N ASN A 204 -8.61 10.12 12.73
CA ASN A 204 -9.46 9.03 13.19
C ASN A 204 -9.85 8.10 12.03
N PHE A 205 -10.21 8.65 10.86
CA PHE A 205 -10.49 7.86 9.66
C PHE A 205 -9.28 7.01 9.24
N VAL A 206 -8.11 7.63 9.09
CA VAL A 206 -6.90 6.94 8.62
C VAL A 206 -6.47 5.84 9.60
N THR A 207 -6.58 6.09 10.90
CA THR A 207 -6.25 5.08 11.93
C THR A 207 -7.29 3.96 11.98
N THR A 208 -8.57 4.23 11.74
CA THR A 208 -9.61 3.20 11.59
C THR A 208 -9.29 2.27 10.43
N VAL A 209 -8.94 2.82 9.25
CA VAL A 209 -8.53 2.02 8.09
C VAL A 209 -7.26 1.21 8.38
N GLY A 210 -6.28 1.81 9.07
CA GLY A 210 -5.05 1.12 9.45
C GLY A 210 -5.28 -0.05 10.41
N ASN A 211 -6.10 0.15 11.43
CA ASN A 211 -6.45 -0.88 12.41
C ASN A 211 -7.23 -2.05 11.78
N GLY A 212 -8.02 -1.78 10.73
CA GLY A 212 -8.75 -2.80 9.96
C GLY A 212 -7.87 -3.69 9.07
N PHE A 213 -6.59 -3.36 8.86
CA PHE A 213 -5.73 -4.08 7.92
C PHE A 213 -5.59 -5.58 8.22
N LEU A 214 -5.31 -5.93 9.46
CA LEU A 214 -5.16 -7.34 9.85
C LEU A 214 -6.47 -8.12 9.70
N GLU A 215 -7.60 -7.51 10.06
CA GLU A 215 -8.92 -8.10 9.86
C GLU A 215 -9.24 -8.32 8.37
N ALA A 216 -8.87 -7.38 7.52
CA ALA A 216 -9.09 -7.48 6.08
C ALA A 216 -8.25 -8.59 5.42
N TYR A 217 -7.00 -8.79 5.85
CA TYR A 217 -6.05 -9.64 5.11
C TYR A 217 -5.81 -11.02 5.77
N ILE A 218 -5.68 -11.08 7.10
CA ILE A 218 -5.25 -12.31 7.79
C ILE A 218 -6.23 -13.50 7.60
N PRO A 219 -7.54 -13.33 7.64
CA PRO A 219 -8.47 -14.44 7.39
C PRO A 219 -8.27 -15.06 5.99
N ILE A 220 -7.95 -14.25 4.98
CA ILE A 220 -7.65 -14.72 3.62
C ILE A 220 -6.38 -15.58 3.62
N VAL A 221 -5.31 -15.07 4.24
CA VAL A 221 -4.04 -15.82 4.36
C VAL A 221 -4.25 -17.17 5.04
N LEU A 222 -4.90 -17.19 6.20
CA LEU A 222 -5.13 -18.42 6.96
C LEU A 222 -5.97 -19.44 6.19
N LYS A 223 -6.94 -18.97 5.40
CA LYS A 223 -7.78 -19.83 4.56
C LYS A 223 -7.04 -20.44 3.37
N ARG A 224 -6.04 -19.73 2.82
CA ARG A 224 -5.40 -20.07 1.55
C ARG A 224 -3.98 -20.60 1.64
N LYS A 225 -3.23 -20.29 2.68
CA LYS A 225 -1.79 -20.58 2.79
C LYS A 225 -1.41 -22.07 2.68
N SER A 226 -2.33 -22.97 3.03
CA SER A 226 -2.09 -24.40 3.01
C SER A 226 -2.73 -25.13 1.81
N LEU A 227 -3.30 -24.41 0.85
CA LEU A 227 -3.86 -25.01 -0.35
C LEU A 227 -2.72 -25.56 -1.22
N ALA A 228 -2.92 -26.77 -1.75
CA ALA A 228 -1.98 -27.35 -2.70
C ALA A 228 -1.98 -26.56 -4.02
N TYR A 229 -0.83 -26.44 -4.64
CA TYR A 229 -0.67 -25.80 -5.95
C TYR A 229 0.37 -26.51 -6.80
N SER A 230 0.27 -26.34 -8.11
CA SER A 230 1.18 -26.92 -9.11
C SER A 230 2.21 -25.89 -9.58
N ASN A 231 3.26 -26.38 -10.24
CA ASN A 231 4.26 -25.51 -10.88
C ASN A 231 3.63 -24.58 -11.93
N LYS A 232 2.59 -25.01 -12.65
CA LYS A 232 1.84 -24.14 -13.58
C LYS A 232 1.21 -22.94 -12.85
N GLN A 233 0.67 -23.15 -11.66
CA GLN A 233 0.09 -22.09 -10.85
C GLN A 233 1.15 -21.16 -10.25
N ARG A 234 2.33 -21.69 -9.91
CA ARG A 234 3.49 -20.88 -9.52
C ARG A 234 3.98 -20.01 -10.69
N ASP A 235 4.15 -20.59 -11.87
CA ASP A 235 4.51 -19.84 -13.09
C ASP A 235 3.53 -18.70 -13.37
N TRP A 236 2.23 -18.95 -13.22
CA TRP A 236 1.21 -17.92 -13.36
C TRP A 236 1.37 -16.80 -12.34
N GLN A 237 1.59 -17.13 -11.08
CA GLN A 237 1.88 -16.14 -10.04
C GLN A 237 3.05 -15.23 -10.45
N GLU A 238 4.15 -15.79 -10.92
CA GLU A 238 5.33 -15.03 -11.32
C GLU A 238 5.08 -14.14 -12.54
N ILE A 239 4.26 -14.60 -13.52
CA ILE A 239 3.79 -13.77 -14.63
C ILE A 239 2.96 -12.58 -14.12
N ARG A 240 2.03 -12.81 -13.19
CA ARG A 240 1.22 -11.74 -12.60
C ARG A 240 2.05 -10.77 -11.74
N ARG A 241 3.06 -11.28 -11.05
CA ARG A 241 4.04 -10.44 -10.35
C ARG A 241 4.82 -9.55 -11.32
N GLY A 242 5.08 -10.00 -12.55
CA GLY A 242 5.64 -9.15 -13.60
C GLY A 242 4.75 -7.92 -13.88
N ARG A 243 3.41 -8.08 -13.95
CA ARG A 243 2.46 -6.97 -14.11
C ARG A 243 2.47 -6.01 -12.90
N TYR A 244 2.60 -6.56 -11.70
CA TYR A 244 2.76 -5.77 -10.48
C TYR A 244 4.03 -4.91 -10.51
N VAL A 245 5.16 -5.48 -10.93
CA VAL A 245 6.44 -4.76 -11.09
C VAL A 245 6.34 -3.66 -12.14
N GLU A 246 5.71 -3.95 -13.30
CA GLU A 246 5.47 -2.95 -14.34
C GLU A 246 4.73 -1.73 -13.79
N PHE A 247 3.63 -1.95 -13.05
CA PHE A 247 2.89 -0.85 -12.43
C PHE A 247 3.78 -0.05 -11.47
N ASN A 248 4.46 -0.72 -10.56
CA ASN A 248 5.26 -0.04 -9.54
C ASN A 248 6.41 0.78 -10.13
N LEU A 249 7.09 0.30 -11.17
CA LEU A 249 8.23 1.00 -11.77
C LEU A 249 7.82 2.05 -12.81
N VAL A 250 6.66 1.91 -13.47
CA VAL A 250 6.24 2.79 -14.57
C VAL A 250 5.18 3.79 -14.14
N HIS A 251 4.25 3.42 -13.27
CA HIS A 251 3.06 4.21 -12.96
C HIS A 251 2.96 4.67 -11.50
N ASP A 252 3.55 3.93 -10.54
CA ASP A 252 3.40 4.29 -9.14
C ASP A 252 4.10 5.61 -8.80
N LYS A 253 3.29 6.62 -8.48
CA LYS A 253 3.79 7.97 -8.17
C LYS A 253 4.73 7.98 -6.96
N GLY A 254 4.48 7.12 -5.97
CA GLY A 254 5.30 7.01 -4.77
C GLY A 254 6.70 6.47 -5.09
N THR A 255 6.78 5.37 -5.84
CA THR A 255 8.03 4.78 -6.31
C THR A 255 8.82 5.75 -7.19
N LEU A 256 8.15 6.33 -8.20
CA LEU A 256 8.80 7.29 -9.11
C LEU A 256 9.31 8.53 -8.38
N PHE A 257 8.54 9.05 -7.43
CA PHE A 257 8.97 10.18 -6.60
C PHE A 257 10.17 9.81 -5.73
N GLY A 258 10.10 8.68 -5.03
CA GLY A 258 11.18 8.20 -4.18
C GLY A 258 12.50 8.03 -4.94
N LEU A 259 12.47 7.41 -6.11
CA LEU A 259 13.65 7.22 -6.96
C LEU A 259 14.20 8.56 -7.50
N LYS A 260 13.34 9.51 -7.88
CA LYS A 260 13.73 10.84 -8.38
C LYS A 260 14.27 11.79 -7.32
N THR A 261 13.95 11.57 -6.06
CA THR A 261 14.34 12.45 -4.94
C THR A 261 15.42 11.85 -4.04
N ASN A 262 16.20 10.89 -4.55
CA ASN A 262 17.24 10.18 -3.81
C ASN A 262 16.72 9.53 -2.51
N GLY A 263 15.48 9.03 -2.55
CA GLY A 263 14.94 8.20 -1.47
C GLY A 263 15.79 6.94 -1.28
N ARG A 264 15.69 6.33 -0.09
CA ARG A 264 16.43 5.09 0.20
C ARG A 264 15.95 3.95 -0.72
N ILE A 265 16.78 3.60 -1.72
CA ILE A 265 16.45 2.64 -2.78
C ILE A 265 15.99 1.30 -2.21
N GLU A 266 16.69 0.76 -1.20
CA GLU A 266 16.37 -0.52 -0.56
C GLU A 266 14.96 -0.52 0.07
N SER A 267 14.57 0.61 0.70
CA SER A 267 13.23 0.76 1.29
C SER A 267 12.13 0.98 0.25
N ILE A 268 12.47 1.39 -0.97
CA ILE A 268 11.55 1.56 -2.09
C ILE A 268 11.38 0.22 -2.81
N LEU A 269 12.49 -0.40 -3.25
CA LEU A 269 12.48 -1.60 -4.07
C LEU A 269 12.19 -2.90 -3.29
N MET A 270 12.18 -2.85 -1.94
CA MET A 270 11.71 -3.98 -1.15
C MET A 270 10.25 -4.36 -1.46
N SER A 271 9.47 -3.43 -2.02
CA SER A 271 8.08 -3.65 -2.44
C SER A 271 7.93 -4.60 -3.64
N LEU A 272 9.04 -4.91 -4.33
CA LEU A 272 9.02 -5.81 -5.47
C LEU A 272 9.14 -7.27 -5.03
N PRO A 273 8.44 -8.20 -5.73
CA PRO A 273 8.54 -9.63 -5.47
C PRO A 273 9.94 -10.17 -5.79
N PRO A 274 10.38 -11.30 -5.17
CA PRO A 274 11.70 -11.87 -5.42
C PRO A 274 11.81 -12.54 -6.79
N HIS A 275 10.71 -13.16 -7.27
CA HIS A 275 10.64 -13.88 -8.54
C HIS A 275 9.51 -13.36 -9.41
N VAL A 276 9.82 -13.11 -10.69
CA VAL A 276 8.90 -12.62 -11.72
C VAL A 276 9.21 -13.28 -13.06
N GLN A 277 8.22 -13.35 -13.93
CA GLN A 277 8.39 -13.80 -15.30
C GLN A 277 7.73 -12.83 -16.29
N TRP A 278 8.42 -12.57 -17.42
CA TRP A 278 7.84 -11.94 -18.59
C TRP A 278 7.87 -12.92 -19.76
N LYS A 279 6.75 -13.60 -20.01
CA LYS A 279 6.60 -14.45 -21.19
C LYS A 279 6.08 -13.60 -22.36
N TYR A 280 6.72 -13.75 -23.52
CA TYR A 280 6.32 -13.04 -24.74
C TYR A 280 4.93 -13.49 -25.18
N ASP A 281 4.03 -12.53 -25.44
CA ASP A 281 2.65 -12.71 -25.93
C ASP A 281 1.86 -13.81 -25.18
N HIS A 282 1.99 -13.80 -23.85
CA HIS A 282 1.33 -14.82 -23.01
C HIS A 282 -0.13 -14.49 -22.76
N HIS A 283 -1.01 -15.39 -23.19
CA HIS A 283 -2.44 -15.37 -22.89
C HIS A 283 -2.82 -16.65 -22.13
N PRO A 284 -3.61 -16.55 -21.05
CA PRO A 284 -4.11 -17.73 -20.37
C PRO A 284 -5.11 -18.51 -21.27
N GLU A 285 -5.22 -19.81 -21.04
CA GLU A 285 -6.15 -20.67 -21.73
C GLU A 285 -7.59 -20.22 -21.54
N GLN A 286 -8.36 -20.15 -22.62
CA GLN A 286 -9.75 -19.71 -22.58
C GLN A 286 -10.57 -20.62 -21.64
N GLY A 287 -11.35 -20.02 -20.75
CA GLY A 287 -12.16 -20.74 -19.76
C GLY A 287 -11.40 -21.16 -18.49
N SER A 288 -10.09 -20.93 -18.41
CA SER A 288 -9.30 -21.19 -17.20
C SER A 288 -9.59 -20.18 -16.09
N GLU A 289 -9.20 -20.52 -14.85
CA GLU A 289 -9.29 -19.60 -13.71
C GLU A 289 -8.38 -18.37 -13.89
N GLU A 290 -7.25 -18.54 -14.59
CA GLU A 290 -6.35 -17.46 -14.97
C GLU A 290 -7.05 -16.47 -15.93
N ALA A 291 -7.76 -16.97 -16.94
CA ALA A 291 -8.54 -16.14 -17.88
C ALA A 291 -9.72 -15.45 -17.17
N ARG A 292 -10.34 -16.12 -16.20
CA ARG A 292 -11.38 -15.53 -15.35
C ARG A 292 -10.88 -14.34 -14.55
N LEU A 293 -9.67 -14.43 -13.98
CA LEU A 293 -9.05 -13.32 -13.28
C LEU A 293 -8.80 -12.13 -14.23
N ILE A 294 -8.19 -12.38 -15.41
CA ILE A 294 -7.88 -11.31 -16.39
C ILE A 294 -9.16 -10.55 -16.76
N LYS A 295 -10.25 -11.26 -17.07
CA LYS A 295 -11.54 -10.64 -17.41
C LYS A 295 -12.06 -9.69 -16.32
N VAL A 296 -11.81 -9.99 -15.05
CA VAL A 296 -12.19 -9.13 -13.92
C VAL A 296 -11.25 -7.93 -13.81
N LEU A 297 -9.95 -8.11 -14.05
CA LEU A 297 -8.97 -7.03 -14.00
C LEU A 297 -9.13 -6.03 -15.15
N GLU A 298 -9.54 -6.50 -16.34
CA GLU A 298 -9.89 -5.64 -17.47
C GLU A 298 -11.18 -4.83 -17.23
N ASN A 299 -12.05 -5.31 -16.36
CA ASN A 299 -13.34 -4.68 -16.06
C ASN A 299 -13.60 -4.59 -14.56
N PRO A 300 -12.93 -3.66 -13.85
CA PRO A 300 -13.12 -3.46 -12.42
C PRO A 300 -14.60 -3.25 -12.06
N LYS A 301 -15.08 -3.96 -11.05
CA LYS A 301 -16.48 -3.94 -10.62
C LYS A 301 -16.64 -3.62 -9.14
N SER A 302 -17.87 -3.30 -8.72
CA SER A 302 -18.23 -3.34 -7.31
C SER A 302 -18.26 -4.78 -6.81
N TRP A 303 -17.81 -4.99 -5.57
CA TRP A 303 -17.77 -6.32 -4.94
C TRP A 303 -18.84 -6.50 -3.87
N ILE A 304 -19.32 -5.35 -3.35
CA ILE A 304 -20.34 -5.23 -2.29
C ILE A 304 -21.25 -4.05 -2.56
#